data_687c1a314747ac19fde0c7b6a786876c
#
_entry.id   687c1a314747ac19fde0c7b6a786876c
#
_cell.length_a   1.000
_cell.length_b   1.000
_cell.length_c   1.000
_cell.angle_alpha   90.00
_cell.angle_beta   90.00
_cell.angle_gamma   90.00
#
_symmetry.space_group_name_H-M   'P 1'
#
loop_
_entity.id
_entity.type
_entity.pdbx_description
1 polymer ?
#
loop_
_entity_poly.entity_id
_entity_poly.type
_entity_poly.pdbx_seq_one_letter_code
_entity_poly.pdbx_strand_id
1 'polypeptide(L)'
;EEEWQSWIEEAKLLALEAGISKKTINKLNNVKPQSKILLRDRCQVESTITLDEYLYYRLDKARIVAGKNIINKYQKELKLISEFFNIQPRFIVSILGLESYYGKNQGKINTIEAVTTLAFDRRRSEFYKKQLIAALKIIDEGIPFENLVGSWGGAVGMPQFIPTTYMDSGYDWDDDNIVDIWSNYEDVFASIAN
;
A
#
# COMPACT_ATOMS: atom_id res chain seq x y z
N GLU A 1 2.71 26.25 10.91
CA GLU A 1 3.09 25.29 11.99
C GLU A 1 1.93 25.02 12.93
N GLU A 2 1.23 26.06 13.39
CA GLU A 2 0.05 25.94 14.27
C GLU A 2 -1.08 25.12 13.64
N GLU A 3 -1.38 25.31 12.36
CA GLU A 3 -2.42 24.53 11.66
C GLU A 3 -2.06 23.03 11.59
N TRP A 4 -0.78 22.70 11.40
CA TRP A 4 -0.33 21.31 11.39
C TRP A 4 -0.45 20.66 12.77
N GLN A 5 -0.09 21.38 13.84
CA GLN A 5 -0.25 20.87 15.21
C GLN A 5 -1.72 20.66 15.55
N SER A 6 -2.59 21.59 15.18
CA SER A 6 -4.05 21.45 15.36
C SER A 6 -4.57 20.20 14.60
N TRP A 7 -4.10 19.97 13.38
CA TRP A 7 -4.44 18.77 12.61
C TRP A 7 -3.95 17.48 13.28
N ILE A 8 -2.73 17.46 13.82
CA ILE A 8 -2.21 16.28 14.53
C ILE A 8 -3.07 15.95 15.75
N GLU A 9 -3.51 16.94 16.50
CA GLU A 9 -4.42 16.70 17.64
C GLU A 9 -5.81 16.18 17.18
N GLU A 10 -6.35 16.71 16.08
CA GLU A 10 -7.58 16.17 15.46
C GLU A 10 -7.36 14.70 15.03
N ALA A 11 -6.24 14.39 14.36
CA ALA A 11 -5.90 13.05 13.92
C ALA A 11 -5.79 12.05 15.08
N LYS A 12 -5.25 12.48 16.23
CA LYS A 12 -5.20 11.66 17.45
C LYS A 12 -6.58 11.38 18.02
N LEU A 13 -7.48 12.36 18.01
CA LEU A 13 -8.86 12.16 18.45
C LEU A 13 -9.59 11.16 17.55
N LEU A 14 -9.48 11.32 16.23
CA LEU A 14 -10.05 10.37 15.26
C LEU A 14 -9.50 8.95 15.46
N ALA A 15 -8.19 8.82 15.71
CA ALA A 15 -7.57 7.53 16.00
C ALA A 15 -8.07 6.91 17.31
N LEU A 16 -8.25 7.72 18.35
CA LEU A 16 -8.80 7.28 19.64
C LEU A 16 -10.24 6.78 19.49
N GLU A 17 -11.08 7.52 18.78
CA GLU A 17 -12.48 7.16 18.48
C GLU A 17 -12.55 5.86 17.66
N ALA A 18 -11.57 5.62 16.78
CA ALA A 18 -11.45 4.39 16.00
C ALA A 18 -10.88 3.19 16.80
N GLY A 19 -10.57 3.37 18.08
CA GLY A 19 -10.08 2.32 18.97
C GLY A 19 -8.58 2.00 18.84
N ILE A 20 -7.80 2.88 18.22
CA ILE A 20 -6.35 2.72 18.09
C ILE A 20 -5.67 2.84 19.47
N SER A 21 -4.67 2.00 19.71
CA SER A 21 -3.92 2.02 20.97
C SER A 21 -3.17 3.35 21.19
N LYS A 22 -3.09 3.79 22.45
CA LYS A 22 -2.31 4.99 22.82
C LYS A 22 -0.86 4.92 22.37
N LYS A 23 -0.26 3.72 22.38
CA LYS A 23 1.12 3.48 21.90
C LYS A 23 1.28 3.88 20.43
N THR A 24 0.34 3.48 19.59
CA THR A 24 0.33 3.79 18.16
C THR A 24 -0.03 5.25 17.91
N ILE A 25 -1.04 5.80 18.59
CA ILE A 25 -1.42 7.21 18.50
C ILE A 25 -0.22 8.13 18.81
N ASN A 26 0.60 7.79 19.79
CA ASN A 26 1.78 8.57 20.14
C ASN A 26 2.84 8.66 19.03
N LYS A 27 2.82 7.75 18.04
CA LYS A 27 3.70 7.86 16.86
C LYS A 27 3.41 9.11 16.04
N LEU A 28 2.17 9.62 16.07
CA LEU A 28 1.78 10.85 15.38
C LEU A 28 2.49 12.11 15.90
N ASN A 29 3.01 12.11 17.12
CA ASN A 29 3.76 13.25 17.68
C ASN A 29 5.01 13.62 16.88
N ASN A 30 5.62 12.65 16.20
CA ASN A 30 6.86 12.84 15.47
C ASN A 30 6.66 12.98 13.95
N VAL A 31 5.41 12.91 13.47
CA VAL A 31 5.08 13.04 12.05
C VAL A 31 5.19 14.49 11.62
N LYS A 32 5.93 14.71 10.52
CA LYS A 32 6.14 16.05 9.93
C LYS A 32 5.47 16.17 8.57
N PRO A 33 4.97 17.36 8.22
CA PRO A 33 4.36 17.58 6.92
C PRO A 33 5.39 17.42 5.80
N GLN A 34 5.03 16.68 4.76
CA GLN A 34 5.89 16.36 3.63
C GLN A 34 5.50 17.17 2.39
N SER A 35 6.01 18.39 2.24
CA SER A 35 5.65 19.28 1.11
C SER A 35 5.87 18.64 -0.27
N LYS A 36 6.88 17.78 -0.41
CA LYS A 36 7.15 17.03 -1.65
C LYS A 36 6.01 16.09 -2.04
N ILE A 37 5.27 15.54 -1.07
CA ILE A 37 4.10 14.67 -1.30
C ILE A 37 2.97 15.51 -1.91
N LEU A 38 2.69 16.67 -1.35
CA LEU A 38 1.66 17.58 -1.86
C LEU A 38 1.93 18.04 -3.28
N LEU A 39 3.21 18.32 -3.60
CA LEU A 39 3.61 18.66 -4.97
C LEU A 39 3.35 17.51 -5.95
N ARG A 40 3.70 16.28 -5.59
CA ARG A 40 3.46 15.09 -6.42
C ARG A 40 1.97 14.83 -6.62
N ASP A 41 1.17 14.99 -5.56
CA ASP A 41 -0.29 14.81 -5.63
C ASP A 41 -0.97 15.81 -6.59
N ARG A 42 -0.39 16.99 -6.77
CA ARG A 42 -0.88 18.01 -7.71
C ARG A 42 -0.39 17.82 -9.14
N CYS A 43 0.73 17.11 -9.33
CA CYS A 43 1.39 16.89 -10.63
C CYS A 43 1.32 15.43 -11.05
N GLN A 44 0.09 14.84 -11.14
CA GLN A 44 -0.09 13.46 -11.60
C GLN A 44 0.10 13.36 -13.11
N VAL A 45 1.27 12.86 -13.54
CA VAL A 45 1.65 12.74 -14.96
C VAL A 45 0.77 11.71 -15.68
N GLU A 46 0.30 10.67 -14.98
CA GLU A 46 -0.53 9.59 -15.54
C GLU A 46 -1.86 10.09 -16.13
N SER A 47 -2.35 11.25 -15.71
CA SER A 47 -3.56 11.85 -16.25
C SER A 47 -3.35 12.58 -17.60
N THR A 48 -2.10 12.67 -18.07
CA THR A 48 -1.72 13.46 -19.26
C THR A 48 -1.19 12.62 -20.42
N ILE A 49 -0.94 11.31 -20.21
CA ILE A 49 -0.43 10.40 -21.25
C ILE A 49 -1.56 9.61 -21.91
N THR A 50 -1.37 9.24 -23.18
CA THR A 50 -2.33 8.38 -23.90
C THR A 50 -2.22 6.94 -23.45
N LEU A 51 -3.25 6.10 -23.76
CA LEU A 51 -3.22 4.68 -23.47
C LEU A 51 -2.03 3.98 -24.14
N ASP A 52 -1.71 4.33 -25.39
CA ASP A 52 -0.60 3.73 -26.14
C ASP A 52 0.75 4.05 -25.48
N GLU A 53 0.95 5.28 -25.04
CA GLU A 53 2.14 5.68 -24.29
C GLU A 53 2.22 4.93 -22.95
N TYR A 54 1.11 4.85 -22.21
CA TYR A 54 1.06 4.09 -20.98
C TYR A 54 1.44 2.62 -21.19
N LEU A 55 0.85 1.95 -22.18
CA LEU A 55 1.15 0.56 -22.51
C LEU A 55 2.60 0.38 -22.96
N TYR A 56 3.15 1.30 -23.77
CA TYR A 56 4.53 1.27 -24.20
C TYR A 56 5.53 1.25 -23.03
N TYR A 57 5.27 2.10 -22.00
CA TYR A 57 6.12 2.16 -20.80
C TYR A 57 5.89 1.02 -19.82
N ARG A 58 4.69 0.42 -19.81
CA ARG A 58 4.31 -0.60 -18.83
C ARG A 58 4.46 -2.05 -19.33
N LEU A 59 4.47 -2.28 -20.64
CA LEU A 59 4.51 -3.62 -21.24
C LEU A 59 5.83 -3.89 -21.96
N ASP A 60 6.96 -3.65 -21.29
CA ASP A 60 8.28 -4.00 -21.83
C ASP A 60 8.56 -5.52 -21.76
N LYS A 61 9.43 -6.01 -22.67
CA LYS A 61 9.78 -7.44 -22.75
C LYS A 61 10.41 -7.98 -21.46
N ALA A 62 11.18 -7.16 -20.74
CA ALA A 62 11.83 -7.58 -19.51
C ALA A 62 10.79 -7.85 -18.40
N ARG A 63 9.76 -7.02 -18.31
CA ARG A 63 8.65 -7.23 -17.39
C ARG A 63 7.87 -8.51 -17.71
N ILE A 64 7.58 -8.77 -19.00
CA ILE A 64 6.89 -9.99 -19.42
C ILE A 64 7.72 -11.24 -19.07
N VAL A 65 9.02 -11.21 -19.33
CA VAL A 65 9.92 -12.33 -18.98
C VAL A 65 9.98 -12.53 -17.46
N ALA A 66 10.08 -11.44 -16.69
CA ALA A 66 10.06 -11.50 -15.22
C ALA A 66 8.77 -12.13 -14.70
N GLY A 67 7.61 -11.75 -15.24
CA GLY A 67 6.32 -12.35 -14.86
C GLY A 67 6.24 -13.85 -15.14
N LYS A 68 6.72 -14.28 -16.31
CA LYS A 68 6.80 -15.72 -16.62
C LYS A 68 7.72 -16.47 -15.66
N ASN A 69 8.83 -15.87 -15.25
CA ASN A 69 9.74 -16.45 -14.26
C ASN A 69 9.10 -16.56 -12.89
N ILE A 70 8.30 -15.56 -12.46
CA ILE A 70 7.52 -15.62 -11.21
C ILE A 70 6.51 -16.77 -11.28
N ILE A 71 5.73 -16.89 -12.35
CA ILE A 71 4.77 -18.00 -12.53
C ILE A 71 5.48 -19.35 -12.44
N ASN A 72 6.62 -19.51 -13.09
CA ASN A 72 7.37 -20.77 -13.08
C ASN A 72 7.96 -21.07 -11.69
N LYS A 73 8.49 -20.04 -11.02
CA LYS A 73 9.10 -20.18 -9.68
C LYS A 73 8.09 -20.58 -8.62
N TYR A 74 6.90 -19.97 -8.65
CA TYR A 74 5.85 -20.16 -7.64
C TYR A 74 4.65 -20.96 -8.19
N GLN A 75 4.92 -21.92 -9.09
CA GLN A 75 3.87 -22.65 -9.81
C GLN A 75 2.92 -23.41 -8.86
N LYS A 76 3.45 -23.97 -7.78
CA LYS A 76 2.65 -24.76 -6.82
C LYS A 76 1.75 -23.86 -5.98
N GLU A 77 2.31 -22.81 -5.43
CA GLU A 77 1.63 -21.82 -4.59
C GLU A 77 0.53 -21.11 -5.38
N LEU A 78 0.88 -20.60 -6.57
CA LEU A 78 -0.07 -19.95 -7.47
C LEU A 78 -1.21 -20.89 -7.92
N LYS A 79 -0.94 -22.19 -8.08
CA LYS A 79 -1.98 -23.16 -8.40
C LYS A 79 -2.98 -23.28 -7.26
N LEU A 80 -2.51 -23.48 -6.02
CA LEU A 80 -3.36 -23.62 -4.83
C LEU A 80 -4.21 -22.35 -4.60
N ILE A 81 -3.58 -21.18 -4.66
CA ILE A 81 -4.25 -19.89 -4.52
C ILE A 81 -5.29 -19.67 -5.64
N SER A 82 -4.92 -20.01 -6.88
CA SER A 82 -5.81 -19.95 -8.05
C SER A 82 -7.06 -20.83 -7.88
N GLU A 83 -6.89 -22.03 -7.38
CA GLU A 83 -7.99 -22.96 -7.11
C GLU A 83 -8.87 -22.45 -5.96
N PHE A 84 -8.28 -21.92 -4.90
CA PHE A 84 -8.99 -21.44 -3.72
C PHE A 84 -9.85 -20.18 -4.03
N PHE A 85 -9.27 -19.18 -4.69
CA PHE A 85 -9.95 -17.93 -5.02
C PHE A 85 -10.65 -17.95 -6.40
N ASN A 86 -10.52 -19.04 -7.16
CA ASN A 86 -11.08 -19.16 -8.52
C ASN A 86 -10.61 -18.04 -9.47
N ILE A 87 -9.33 -17.66 -9.39
CA ILE A 87 -8.72 -16.64 -10.23
C ILE A 87 -7.46 -17.15 -10.91
N GLN A 88 -7.26 -16.85 -12.21
CA GLN A 88 -6.13 -17.37 -12.95
C GLN A 88 -4.81 -16.70 -12.52
N PRO A 89 -3.69 -17.47 -12.35
CA PRO A 89 -2.39 -16.96 -11.92
C PRO A 89 -1.88 -15.77 -12.72
N ARG A 90 -2.19 -15.72 -14.03
CA ARG A 90 -1.77 -14.62 -14.90
C ARG A 90 -2.29 -13.27 -14.45
N PHE A 91 -3.49 -13.19 -13.88
CA PHE A 91 -4.04 -11.92 -13.39
C PHE A 91 -3.32 -11.46 -12.12
N ILE A 92 -3.10 -12.38 -11.18
CA ILE A 92 -2.37 -12.12 -9.94
C ILE A 92 -0.96 -11.56 -10.26
N VAL A 93 -0.22 -12.28 -11.11
CA VAL A 93 1.14 -11.93 -11.47
C VAL A 93 1.22 -10.67 -12.34
N SER A 94 0.20 -10.41 -13.19
CA SER A 94 0.15 -9.18 -13.98
C SER A 94 -0.06 -7.94 -13.11
N ILE A 95 -0.97 -7.99 -12.13
CA ILE A 95 -1.18 -6.91 -11.15
C ILE A 95 0.14 -6.64 -10.42
N LEU A 96 0.77 -7.66 -9.85
CA LEU A 96 2.04 -7.53 -9.15
C LEU A 96 3.14 -6.92 -10.04
N GLY A 97 3.16 -7.29 -11.32
CA GLY A 97 4.09 -6.75 -12.28
C GLY A 97 3.87 -5.28 -12.59
N LEU A 98 2.61 -4.84 -12.71
CA LEU A 98 2.24 -3.45 -12.99
C LEU A 98 2.48 -2.55 -11.78
N GLU A 99 2.13 -3.01 -10.59
CA GLU A 99 2.16 -2.20 -9.37
C GLU A 99 3.59 -1.96 -8.87
N SER A 100 4.39 -3.00 -8.73
CA SER A 100 5.70 -2.86 -8.08
C SER A 100 6.88 -3.46 -8.87
N TYR A 101 6.66 -3.85 -10.12
CA TYR A 101 7.67 -4.62 -10.86
C TYR A 101 8.10 -5.87 -10.09
N TYR A 102 7.10 -6.66 -9.66
CA TYR A 102 7.30 -7.90 -8.88
C TYR A 102 8.04 -7.65 -7.55
N GLY A 103 7.63 -6.60 -6.82
CA GLY A 103 8.17 -6.25 -5.52
C GLY A 103 9.47 -5.42 -5.54
N LYS A 104 10.02 -5.08 -6.71
CA LYS A 104 11.26 -4.28 -6.80
C LYS A 104 11.07 -2.81 -6.46
N ASN A 105 9.87 -2.28 -6.67
CA ASN A 105 9.53 -0.86 -6.52
C ASN A 105 8.33 -0.69 -5.57
N GLN A 106 8.53 -0.95 -4.29
CA GLN A 106 7.47 -0.84 -3.27
C GLN A 106 7.30 0.58 -2.70
N GLY A 107 8.20 1.49 -3.04
CA GLY A 107 8.30 2.81 -2.39
C GLY A 107 9.21 2.79 -1.15
N LYS A 108 9.48 3.99 -0.61
CA LYS A 108 10.39 4.18 0.55
C LYS A 108 9.89 5.26 1.50
N ILE A 109 8.66 5.72 1.34
CA ILE A 109 8.08 6.77 2.18
C ILE A 109 7.31 6.11 3.30
N ASN A 110 7.49 6.59 4.53
CA ASN A 110 6.66 6.12 5.64
C ASN A 110 5.19 6.44 5.35
N THR A 111 4.35 5.41 5.38
CA THR A 111 2.95 5.51 4.98
C THR A 111 2.16 6.43 5.92
N ILE A 112 2.45 6.41 7.22
CA ILE A 112 1.80 7.31 8.18
C ILE A 112 2.12 8.77 7.83
N GLU A 113 3.38 9.10 7.54
CA GLU A 113 3.76 10.46 7.10
C GLU A 113 3.04 10.87 5.82
N ALA A 114 2.96 9.94 4.84
CA ALA A 114 2.30 10.21 3.56
C ALA A 114 0.82 10.48 3.74
N VAL A 115 0.08 9.57 4.37
CA VAL A 115 -1.38 9.70 4.49
C VAL A 115 -1.78 10.82 5.46
N THR A 116 -1.00 11.09 6.53
CA THR A 116 -1.23 12.22 7.43
C THR A 116 -1.08 13.55 6.70
N THR A 117 -0.04 13.67 5.85
CA THR A 117 0.19 14.87 5.03
C THR A 117 -0.94 15.07 4.01
N LEU A 118 -1.37 14.00 3.34
CA LEU A 118 -2.45 14.06 2.34
C LEU A 118 -3.83 14.29 2.98
N ALA A 119 -4.04 13.81 4.20
CA ALA A 119 -5.25 14.09 4.97
C ALA A 119 -5.32 15.55 5.45
N PHE A 120 -4.19 16.17 5.72
CA PHE A 120 -4.10 17.61 6.03
C PHE A 120 -4.49 18.49 4.83
N ASP A 121 -4.20 18.06 3.59
CA ASP A 121 -4.61 18.79 2.39
C ASP A 121 -6.14 18.64 2.16
N ARG A 122 -6.84 19.75 2.05
CA ARG A 122 -8.32 19.83 1.94
C ARG A 122 -8.88 19.07 0.73
N ARG A 123 -8.08 18.81 -0.30
CA ARG A 123 -8.55 18.27 -1.60
C ARG A 123 -9.17 16.86 -1.51
N ARG A 124 -8.56 15.95 -0.73
CA ARG A 124 -9.01 14.57 -0.52
C ARG A 124 -8.94 14.16 0.95
N SER A 125 -9.16 15.11 1.86
CA SER A 125 -8.97 14.93 3.30
C SER A 125 -9.74 13.72 3.84
N GLU A 126 -11.02 13.60 3.56
CA GLU A 126 -11.86 12.51 4.08
C GLU A 126 -11.39 11.12 3.59
N PHE A 127 -10.92 11.02 2.35
CA PHE A 127 -10.35 9.78 1.86
C PHE A 127 -9.08 9.41 2.62
N TYR A 128 -8.16 10.37 2.81
CA TYR A 128 -6.90 10.11 3.49
C TYR A 128 -7.01 9.98 5.00
N LYS A 129 -8.02 10.57 5.65
CA LYS A 129 -8.36 10.29 7.05
C LYS A 129 -8.67 8.80 7.25
N LYS A 130 -9.45 8.20 6.34
CA LYS A 130 -9.73 6.74 6.36
C LYS A 130 -8.45 5.93 6.18
N GLN A 131 -7.57 6.35 5.25
CA GLN A 131 -6.29 5.66 5.05
C GLN A 131 -5.39 5.77 6.27
N LEU A 132 -5.36 6.92 6.95
CA LEU A 132 -4.60 7.11 8.19
C LEU A 132 -5.08 6.16 9.30
N ILE A 133 -6.38 6.07 9.52
CA ILE A 133 -6.94 5.16 10.53
C ILE A 133 -6.61 3.70 10.20
N ALA A 134 -6.77 3.28 8.93
CA ALA A 134 -6.40 1.94 8.51
C ALA A 134 -4.90 1.67 8.70
N ALA A 135 -4.03 2.61 8.34
CA ALA A 135 -2.59 2.48 8.53
C ALA A 135 -2.18 2.38 10.01
N LEU A 136 -2.86 3.10 10.91
CA LEU A 136 -2.64 2.98 12.35
C LEU A 136 -3.12 1.62 12.89
N LYS A 137 -4.22 1.06 12.36
CA LYS A 137 -4.68 -0.30 12.70
C LYS A 137 -3.66 -1.36 12.28
N ILE A 138 -3.08 -1.25 11.10
CA ILE A 138 -2.02 -2.14 10.61
C ILE A 138 -0.83 -2.19 11.60
N ILE A 139 -0.48 -1.04 12.20
CA ILE A 139 0.57 -0.99 13.24
C ILE A 139 0.10 -1.68 14.51
N ASP A 140 -1.14 -1.49 14.94
CA ASP A 140 -1.70 -2.17 16.12
C ASP A 140 -1.80 -3.68 15.94
N GLU A 141 -1.97 -4.17 14.72
CA GLU A 141 -1.98 -5.59 14.36
C GLU A 141 -0.57 -6.20 14.27
N GLY A 142 0.47 -5.41 14.48
CA GLY A 142 1.82 -5.93 14.67
C GLY A 142 2.84 -5.51 13.62
N ILE A 143 2.45 -4.86 12.52
CA ILE A 143 3.42 -4.34 11.55
C ILE A 143 4.17 -3.16 12.17
N PRO A 144 5.52 -3.21 12.31
CA PRO A 144 6.28 -2.10 12.88
C PRO A 144 6.11 -0.80 12.10
N PHE A 145 6.03 0.32 12.81
CA PHE A 145 5.91 1.65 12.21
C PHE A 145 6.98 1.93 11.15
N GLU A 146 8.20 1.46 11.40
CA GLU A 146 9.37 1.63 10.53
C GLU A 146 9.27 0.79 9.25
N ASN A 147 8.51 -0.31 9.28
CA ASN A 147 8.32 -1.21 8.16
C ASN A 147 7.09 -0.83 7.32
N LEU A 148 6.20 0.02 7.85
CA LEU A 148 5.04 0.51 7.09
C LEU A 148 5.49 1.59 6.11
N VAL A 149 6.16 1.16 5.03
CA VAL A 149 6.68 2.01 3.96
C VAL A 149 6.02 1.67 2.64
N GLY A 150 5.93 2.68 1.78
CA GLY A 150 5.25 2.55 0.50
C GLY A 150 5.48 3.73 -0.44
N SER A 151 4.49 3.98 -1.30
CA SER A 151 4.51 5.09 -2.24
C SER A 151 4.21 6.43 -1.55
N TRP A 152 4.42 7.52 -2.29
CA TRP A 152 4.05 8.87 -1.85
C TRP A 152 2.53 9.04 -1.62
N GLY A 153 1.72 8.24 -2.29
CA GLY A 153 0.25 8.22 -2.14
C GLY A 153 -0.25 7.32 -1.02
N GLY A 154 0.66 6.67 -0.26
CA GLY A 154 0.32 5.81 0.86
C GLY A 154 0.04 4.35 0.49
N ALA A 155 0.27 3.93 -0.77
CA ALA A 155 0.16 2.53 -1.16
C ALA A 155 1.34 1.72 -0.63
N VAL A 156 1.09 0.51 -0.13
CA VAL A 156 2.05 -0.31 0.62
C VAL A 156 2.32 -1.67 -0.01
N GLY A 157 3.51 -2.17 0.24
CA GLY A 157 3.91 -3.53 -0.12
C GLY A 157 4.06 -3.78 -1.62
N MET A 158 4.27 -5.03 -1.98
CA MET A 158 4.40 -5.44 -3.39
C MET A 158 3.13 -5.20 -4.21
N PRO A 159 1.89 -5.41 -3.70
CA PRO A 159 0.67 -5.17 -4.46
C PRO A 159 0.25 -3.70 -4.51
N GLN A 160 0.98 -2.79 -3.86
CA GLN A 160 0.66 -1.36 -3.77
C GLN A 160 -0.77 -1.10 -3.29
N PHE A 161 -1.20 -1.83 -2.27
CA PHE A 161 -2.50 -1.62 -1.64
C PHE A 161 -2.53 -0.32 -0.84
N ILE A 162 -3.59 0.46 -0.95
CA ILE A 162 -3.86 1.50 0.04
C ILE A 162 -4.23 0.84 1.38
N PRO A 163 -3.99 1.49 2.53
CA PRO A 163 -4.20 0.88 3.84
C PRO A 163 -5.58 0.23 4.04
N THR A 164 -6.65 0.84 3.54
CA THR A 164 -7.99 0.23 3.61
C THR A 164 -8.09 -1.06 2.79
N THR A 165 -7.48 -1.12 1.60
CA THR A 165 -7.45 -2.34 0.79
C THR A 165 -6.64 -3.44 1.50
N TYR A 166 -5.53 -3.10 2.16
CA TYR A 166 -4.80 -4.07 2.98
C TYR A 166 -5.69 -4.66 4.07
N MET A 167 -6.45 -3.82 4.79
CA MET A 167 -7.37 -4.29 5.84
C MET A 167 -8.52 -5.15 5.29
N ASP A 168 -9.00 -4.84 4.09
CA ASP A 168 -10.14 -5.54 3.48
C ASP A 168 -9.74 -6.83 2.75
N SER A 169 -8.55 -6.85 2.12
CA SER A 169 -8.12 -7.90 1.19
C SER A 169 -6.80 -8.58 1.57
N GLY A 170 -6.10 -8.12 2.60
CA GLY A 170 -4.92 -8.79 3.11
C GLY A 170 -5.25 -10.21 3.53
N TYR A 171 -4.41 -11.17 3.14
CA TYR A 171 -4.63 -12.60 3.41
C TYR A 171 -3.33 -13.26 3.87
N ASP A 172 -3.34 -13.82 5.07
CA ASP A 172 -2.30 -14.67 5.63
C ASP A 172 -2.45 -16.07 5.02
N TRP A 173 -1.60 -16.42 4.05
CA TRP A 173 -1.73 -17.68 3.32
C TRP A 173 -0.99 -18.83 4.00
N ASP A 174 0.10 -18.55 4.68
CA ASP A 174 0.91 -19.57 5.36
C ASP A 174 0.55 -19.77 6.85
N ASP A 175 -0.51 -19.08 7.32
CA ASP A 175 -1.06 -19.18 8.68
C ASP A 175 -0.03 -18.83 9.78
N ASP A 176 0.90 -17.90 9.50
CA ASP A 176 1.89 -17.45 10.49
C ASP A 176 1.36 -16.32 11.40
N ASN A 177 0.11 -15.89 11.20
CA ASN A 177 -0.60 -14.79 11.84
C ASN A 177 -0.09 -13.39 11.47
N ILE A 178 0.61 -13.26 10.35
CA ILE A 178 1.08 -11.98 9.81
C ILE A 178 0.73 -11.92 8.33
N VAL A 179 0.00 -10.90 7.92
CA VAL A 179 -0.21 -10.62 6.50
C VAL A 179 0.99 -9.85 5.96
N ASP A 180 2.04 -10.54 5.49
CA ASP A 180 3.27 -9.91 4.98
C ASP A 180 3.22 -9.68 3.46
N ILE A 181 2.67 -8.56 3.04
CA ILE A 181 2.66 -8.15 1.63
C ILE A 181 3.96 -7.46 1.17
N TRP A 182 4.98 -7.34 2.03
CA TRP A 182 6.25 -6.69 1.71
C TRP A 182 7.34 -7.67 1.29
N SER A 183 7.35 -8.88 1.86
CA SER A 183 8.41 -9.88 1.64
C SER A 183 7.91 -11.29 1.35
N ASN A 184 6.69 -11.66 1.76
CA ASN A 184 6.09 -12.98 1.55
C ASN A 184 5.27 -13.04 0.26
N TYR A 185 5.77 -13.73 -0.76
CA TYR A 185 5.07 -13.85 -2.05
C TYR A 185 3.76 -14.64 -1.96
N GLU A 186 3.61 -15.57 -1.00
CA GLU A 186 2.39 -16.36 -0.85
C GLU A 186 1.24 -15.47 -0.37
N ASP A 187 1.48 -14.65 0.66
CA ASP A 187 0.53 -13.65 1.14
C ASP A 187 0.21 -12.59 0.08
N VAL A 188 1.24 -12.16 -0.67
CA VAL A 188 1.05 -11.22 -1.78
C VAL A 188 0.11 -11.78 -2.83
N PHE A 189 0.31 -13.04 -3.26
CA PHE A 189 -0.54 -13.67 -4.26
C PHE A 189 -1.96 -13.89 -3.74
N ALA A 190 -2.10 -14.37 -2.50
CA ALA A 190 -3.39 -14.58 -1.87
C ALA A 190 -4.14 -13.26 -1.68
N SER A 191 -3.45 -12.22 -1.18
CA SER A 191 -4.04 -10.90 -1.01
C SER A 191 -4.49 -10.25 -2.34
N ILE A 192 -3.73 -10.45 -3.44
CA ILE A 192 -4.15 -9.94 -4.76
C ILE A 192 -5.34 -10.75 -5.30
N ALA A 193 -5.44 -12.03 -4.94
CA ALA A 193 -6.51 -12.91 -5.41
C ALA A 193 -7.81 -12.74 -4.62
N ASN A 194 -7.72 -12.33 -3.36
CA ASN A 194 -8.84 -12.07 -2.46
C ASN A 194 -9.54 -10.75 -2.78
#